data_92ec8df1d0e23fa46f8d586927a813a2
#
_entry.id   92ec8df1d0e23fa46f8d586927a813a2
#
_cell.length_a   1.000
_cell.length_b   1.000
_cell.length_c   1.000
_cell.angle_alpha   90.00
_cell.angle_beta   90.00
_cell.angle_gamma   90.00
#
_symmetry.space_group_name_H-M   'P 1'
#
loop_
_entity.id
_entity.type
_entity.pdbx_description
1 polymer ?
#
loop_
_entity_poly.entity_id
_entity_poly.type
_entity_poly.pdbx_seq_one_letter_code
_entity_poly.pdbx_strand_id
1 'polypeptide(L)'
;MHALVLIDGKILVDAPPTLLPQLRRTGVSSDEIEHLLFTHWHADHMFGFPFFILERKVVSNAENPLNVYLRPGGKEILSNLSHVGFPGSLNEVLKDEINWLENESGEIENSDWSYERFQVVHAPETDPHGYMLTHKSGFKLLHCGDSGPCKEIEDRATEANVILIEMGVPDFVDSPNHHNPRQVNSLAERQPHATILVTHNYSNAVKQKGGFPTPKLNERVIQLEDGDELVIEENGGHFHVRK
;
A
#
# COMPACT_ATOMS: atom_id res chain seq x y z
N MET A 1 -8.31 5.89 8.44
CA MET A 1 -6.84 5.90 8.55
C MET A 1 -6.30 5.63 7.17
N HIS A 2 -5.11 6.13 6.87
CA HIS A 2 -4.62 6.10 5.50
C HIS A 2 -3.49 5.09 5.40
N ALA A 3 -3.55 4.19 4.41
CA ALA A 3 -2.48 3.25 4.14
C ALA A 3 -1.47 3.89 3.18
N LEU A 4 -0.19 3.77 3.50
CA LEU A 4 0.93 4.18 2.67
C LEU A 4 2.11 3.29 3.00
N VAL A 5 2.73 2.70 2.00
CA VAL A 5 3.97 1.94 2.15
C VAL A 5 5.05 2.54 1.27
N LEU A 6 6.21 2.75 1.85
CA LEU A 6 7.42 3.17 1.15
C LEU A 6 8.43 2.01 1.19
N ILE A 7 8.92 1.58 0.03
CA ILE A 7 9.88 0.49 -0.12
C ILE A 7 11.18 1.06 -0.70
N ASP A 8 12.29 0.80 -0.03
CA ASP A 8 13.66 1.18 -0.42
C ASP A 8 13.83 2.67 -0.76
N GLY A 9 12.97 3.54 -0.20
CA GLY A 9 12.99 4.98 -0.46
C GLY A 9 12.53 5.40 -1.86
N LYS A 10 12.06 4.47 -2.71
CA LYS A 10 11.78 4.71 -4.13
C LYS A 10 10.41 4.27 -4.61
N ILE A 11 9.82 3.28 -3.97
CA ILE A 11 8.57 2.66 -4.41
C ILE A 11 7.50 2.98 -3.38
N LEU A 12 6.41 3.61 -3.82
CA LEU A 12 5.22 3.84 -3.00
C LEU A 12 4.11 2.86 -3.37
N VAL A 13 3.37 2.40 -2.36
CA VAL A 13 2.06 1.78 -2.56
C VAL A 13 1.02 2.73 -2.01
N ASP A 14 0.12 3.15 -2.89
CA ASP A 14 -0.92 4.15 -2.71
C ASP A 14 -0.45 5.60 -2.48
N ALA A 15 -1.37 6.55 -2.67
CA ALA A 15 -1.15 7.98 -2.55
C ALA A 15 -2.26 8.64 -1.71
N PRO A 16 -2.32 8.35 -0.40
CA PRO A 16 -3.33 8.92 0.49
C PRO A 16 -3.18 10.43 0.64
N PRO A 17 -4.21 11.16 1.13
CA PRO A 17 -4.13 12.59 1.43
C PRO A 17 -2.97 12.98 2.36
N THR A 18 -2.46 12.04 3.15
CA THR A 18 -1.33 12.22 4.08
C THR A 18 0.04 11.91 3.47
N LEU A 19 0.13 11.57 2.17
CA LEU A 19 1.37 11.14 1.52
C LEU A 19 2.53 12.12 1.74
N LEU A 20 2.36 13.39 1.41
CA LEU A 20 3.44 14.38 1.54
C LEU A 20 3.91 14.60 2.98
N PRO A 21 3.02 14.78 3.98
CA PRO A 21 3.45 14.78 5.38
C PRO A 21 4.21 13.52 5.81
N GLN A 22 3.83 12.35 5.32
CA GLN A 22 4.53 11.10 5.66
C GLN A 22 5.90 11.03 4.99
N LEU A 23 6.06 11.36 3.71
CA LEU A 23 7.37 11.45 3.05
C LEU A 23 8.32 12.40 3.79
N ARG A 24 7.85 13.57 4.20
CA ARG A 24 8.67 14.53 4.97
C ARG A 24 9.15 13.97 6.30
N ARG A 25 8.41 13.05 6.92
CA ARG A 25 8.84 12.36 8.15
C ARG A 25 9.95 11.36 7.90
N THR A 26 9.97 10.69 6.75
CA THR A 26 11.04 9.75 6.40
C THR A 26 12.30 10.46 5.93
N GLY A 27 12.21 11.75 5.58
CA GLY A 27 13.30 12.50 4.97
C GLY A 27 13.51 12.21 3.48
N VAL A 28 12.65 11.39 2.88
CA VAL A 28 12.66 11.09 1.43
C VAL A 28 11.96 12.20 0.67
N SER A 29 12.62 12.73 -0.35
CA SER A 29 12.06 13.76 -1.22
C SER A 29 11.15 13.15 -2.28
N SER A 30 10.19 13.92 -2.79
CA SER A 30 9.24 13.42 -3.80
C SER A 30 9.89 13.08 -5.14
N ASP A 31 11.03 13.67 -5.49
CA ASP A 31 11.82 13.34 -6.69
C ASP A 31 12.60 12.02 -6.58
N GLU A 32 12.86 11.54 -5.36
CA GLU A 32 13.46 10.23 -5.14
C GLU A 32 12.49 9.07 -5.40
N ILE A 33 11.19 9.35 -5.40
CA ILE A 33 10.16 8.34 -5.70
C ILE A 33 10.13 8.08 -7.21
N GLU A 34 10.46 6.88 -7.61
CA GLU A 34 10.49 6.45 -9.01
C GLU A 34 9.24 5.65 -9.41
N HIS A 35 8.54 5.03 -8.45
CA HIS A 35 7.44 4.11 -8.69
C HIS A 35 6.28 4.35 -7.72
N LEU A 36 5.05 4.28 -8.24
CA LEU A 36 3.82 4.39 -7.47
C LEU A 36 2.82 3.32 -7.92
N LEU A 37 2.48 2.41 -7.02
CA LEU A 37 1.55 1.31 -7.23
C LEU A 37 0.21 1.66 -6.60
N PHE A 38 -0.90 1.49 -7.32
CA PHE A 38 -2.24 1.69 -6.77
C PHE A 38 -2.93 0.37 -6.48
N THR A 39 -3.52 0.26 -5.27
CA THR A 39 -4.32 -0.89 -4.87
C THR A 39 -5.77 -0.75 -5.32
N HIS A 40 -6.38 0.41 -5.10
CA HIS A 40 -7.77 0.68 -5.50
C HIS A 40 -8.11 2.19 -5.45
N TRP A 41 -9.36 2.55 -5.80
CA TRP A 41 -9.76 3.93 -6.06
C TRP A 41 -10.56 4.60 -4.92
N HIS A 42 -10.37 4.19 -3.66
CA HIS A 42 -10.90 4.98 -2.54
C HIS A 42 -10.07 6.25 -2.28
N ALA A 43 -10.72 7.28 -1.78
CA ALA A 43 -10.13 8.59 -1.55
C ALA A 43 -8.89 8.57 -0.65
N ASP A 44 -8.90 7.72 0.37
CA ASP A 44 -7.79 7.54 1.33
C ASP A 44 -6.61 6.75 0.75
N HIS A 45 -6.71 6.27 -0.50
CA HIS A 45 -5.63 5.64 -1.25
C HIS A 45 -5.13 6.47 -2.44
N MET A 46 -5.91 7.44 -2.96
CA MET A 46 -5.52 8.15 -4.18
C MET A 46 -5.56 9.68 -4.11
N PHE A 47 -6.23 10.29 -3.14
CA PHE A 47 -6.43 11.75 -3.15
C PHE A 47 -5.15 12.56 -2.91
N GLY A 48 -4.07 11.95 -2.47
CA GLY A 48 -2.75 12.57 -2.39
C GLY A 48 -2.03 12.72 -3.73
N PHE A 49 -2.44 11.96 -4.77
CA PHE A 49 -1.77 11.93 -6.06
C PHE A 49 -1.59 13.30 -6.73
N PRO A 50 -2.61 14.15 -6.88
CA PRO A 50 -2.44 15.46 -7.52
C PRO A 50 -1.45 16.37 -6.79
N PHE A 51 -1.44 16.33 -5.46
CA PHE A 51 -0.48 17.09 -4.65
C PHE A 51 0.94 16.55 -4.79
N PHE A 52 1.08 15.23 -4.85
CA PHE A 52 2.37 14.57 -5.01
C PHE A 52 3.03 14.93 -6.35
N ILE A 53 2.31 14.81 -7.47
CA ILE A 53 2.86 15.18 -8.79
C ILE A 53 3.11 16.67 -8.93
N LEU A 54 2.30 17.52 -8.29
CA LEU A 54 2.56 18.96 -8.23
C LEU A 54 3.85 19.27 -7.47
N GLU A 55 4.07 18.63 -6.32
CA GLU A 55 5.31 18.80 -5.54
C GLU A 55 6.53 18.31 -6.33
N ARG A 56 6.44 17.13 -6.99
CA ARG A 56 7.51 16.63 -7.86
C ARG A 56 7.90 17.65 -8.93
N LYS A 57 6.93 18.26 -9.58
CA LYS A 57 7.16 19.24 -10.66
C LYS A 57 7.72 20.57 -10.14
N VAL A 58 7.10 21.14 -9.11
CA VAL A 58 7.31 22.56 -8.74
C VAL A 58 8.35 22.73 -7.66
N VAL A 59 8.39 21.80 -6.68
CA VAL A 59 9.24 21.92 -5.49
C VAL A 59 10.53 21.12 -5.65
N SER A 60 10.42 19.86 -6.04
CA SER A 60 11.56 18.95 -6.11
C SER A 60 12.24 18.94 -7.47
N ASN A 61 11.57 19.42 -8.53
CA ASN A 61 12.10 19.45 -9.90
C ASN A 61 12.64 18.10 -10.38
N ALA A 62 11.83 17.05 -10.20
CA ALA A 62 12.18 15.68 -10.60
C ALA A 62 12.54 15.61 -12.09
N GLU A 63 13.67 15.01 -12.41
CA GLU A 63 14.18 14.89 -13.79
C GLU A 63 13.65 13.63 -14.50
N ASN A 64 13.36 12.57 -13.73
CA ASN A 64 12.91 11.29 -14.27
C ASN A 64 11.38 11.18 -14.26
N PRO A 65 10.78 10.55 -15.28
CA PRO A 65 9.36 10.22 -15.26
C PRO A 65 8.99 9.33 -14.07
N LEU A 66 7.76 9.49 -13.57
CA LEU A 66 7.20 8.60 -12.55
C LEU A 66 6.55 7.38 -13.20
N ASN A 67 6.93 6.19 -12.78
CA ASN A 67 6.26 4.96 -13.19
C ASN A 67 5.03 4.72 -12.31
N VAL A 68 3.84 4.74 -12.89
CA VAL A 68 2.58 4.53 -12.17
C VAL A 68 1.94 3.23 -12.61
N TYR A 69 1.83 2.29 -11.67
CA TYR A 69 1.28 0.95 -11.87
C TYR A 69 -0.19 0.93 -11.46
N LEU A 70 -1.06 0.61 -12.40
CA LEU A 70 -2.49 0.70 -12.21
C LEU A 70 -3.25 -0.24 -13.18
N ARG A 71 -4.53 -0.40 -12.94
CA ARG A 71 -5.41 -1.15 -13.83
C ARG A 71 -5.89 -0.27 -15.00
N PRO A 72 -6.33 -0.89 -16.11
CA PRO A 72 -6.99 -0.17 -17.20
C PRO A 72 -8.10 0.76 -16.69
N GLY A 73 -8.11 2.01 -17.16
CA GLY A 73 -9.03 3.06 -16.70
C GLY A 73 -8.51 3.92 -15.53
N GLY A 74 -7.49 3.46 -14.79
CA GLY A 74 -6.92 4.21 -13.67
C GLY A 74 -6.26 5.52 -14.08
N LYS A 75 -5.64 5.56 -15.26
CA LYS A 75 -5.11 6.80 -15.85
C LYS A 75 -6.19 7.88 -15.97
N GLU A 76 -7.38 7.51 -16.43
CA GLU A 76 -8.49 8.46 -16.57
C GLU A 76 -8.97 8.95 -15.19
N ILE A 77 -9.08 8.06 -14.20
CA ILE A 77 -9.47 8.40 -12.83
C ILE A 77 -8.49 9.42 -12.23
N LEU A 78 -7.18 9.14 -12.28
CA LEU A 78 -6.16 10.01 -11.70
C LEU A 78 -6.02 11.34 -12.47
N SER A 79 -6.21 11.31 -13.79
CA SER A 79 -6.21 12.52 -14.63
C SER A 79 -7.40 13.42 -14.29
N ASN A 80 -8.59 12.84 -14.14
CA ASN A 80 -9.80 13.58 -13.76
C ASN A 80 -9.66 14.16 -12.34
N LEU A 81 -9.16 13.39 -11.39
CA LEU A 81 -8.88 13.86 -10.02
C LEU A 81 -7.91 15.04 -10.04
N SER A 82 -6.82 14.93 -10.82
CA SER A 82 -5.82 15.99 -10.97
C SER A 82 -6.37 17.24 -11.63
N HIS A 83 -7.24 17.08 -12.62
CA HIS A 83 -7.91 18.19 -13.29
C HIS A 83 -8.89 18.92 -12.36
N VAL A 84 -9.63 18.19 -11.54
CA VAL A 84 -10.53 18.79 -10.54
C VAL A 84 -9.74 19.54 -9.47
N GLY A 85 -8.63 18.98 -9.00
CA GLY A 85 -7.80 19.59 -7.96
C GLY A 85 -6.97 20.78 -8.43
N PHE A 86 -6.43 20.69 -9.65
CA PHE A 86 -5.50 21.69 -10.24
C PHE A 86 -5.80 21.90 -11.74
N PRO A 87 -6.89 22.59 -12.06
CA PRO A 87 -7.34 22.74 -13.47
C PRO A 87 -6.24 23.29 -14.39
N GLY A 88 -5.84 22.49 -15.39
CA GLY A 88 -4.83 22.85 -16.37
C GLY A 88 -3.37 22.81 -15.92
N SER A 89 -3.10 22.87 -14.62
CA SER A 89 -1.72 23.00 -14.09
C SER A 89 -0.88 21.73 -14.25
N LEU A 90 -1.51 20.56 -14.30
CA LEU A 90 -0.85 19.25 -14.32
C LEU A 90 -0.94 18.54 -15.68
N ASN A 91 -1.53 19.17 -16.71
CA ASN A 91 -1.79 18.51 -17.99
C ASN A 91 -0.50 18.01 -18.67
N GLU A 92 0.56 18.81 -18.67
CA GLU A 92 1.85 18.42 -19.26
C GLU A 92 2.51 17.30 -18.47
N VAL A 93 2.50 17.38 -17.14
CA VAL A 93 3.06 16.34 -16.27
C VAL A 93 2.37 14.99 -16.50
N LEU A 94 1.03 14.99 -16.51
CA LEU A 94 0.23 13.79 -16.73
C LEU A 94 0.47 13.16 -18.10
N LYS A 95 0.81 13.98 -19.10
CA LYS A 95 1.06 13.54 -20.46
C LYS A 95 2.49 13.06 -20.69
N ASP A 96 3.48 13.82 -20.20
CA ASP A 96 4.86 13.71 -20.65
C ASP A 96 5.83 13.23 -19.55
N GLU A 97 5.45 13.29 -18.25
CA GLU A 97 6.31 12.96 -17.12
C GLU A 97 5.82 11.71 -16.33
N ILE A 98 4.80 11.01 -16.83
CA ILE A 98 4.28 9.78 -16.19
C ILE A 98 4.24 8.63 -17.20
N ASN A 99 4.86 7.52 -16.82
CA ASN A 99 4.71 6.23 -17.49
C ASN A 99 3.55 5.47 -16.85
N TRP A 100 2.47 5.29 -17.60
CA TRP A 100 1.30 4.55 -17.15
C TRP A 100 1.46 3.07 -17.46
N LEU A 101 1.55 2.21 -16.44
CA LEU A 101 1.86 0.79 -16.56
C LEU A 101 0.66 -0.05 -16.11
N GLU A 102 0.03 -0.73 -17.07
CA GLU A 102 -1.21 -1.50 -16.84
C GLU A 102 -0.98 -3.02 -16.76
N ASN A 103 0.26 -3.48 -16.80
CA ASN A 103 0.59 -4.90 -16.73
C ASN A 103 0.21 -5.49 -15.36
N GLU A 104 -0.25 -6.73 -15.34
CA GLU A 104 -0.61 -7.44 -14.12
C GLU A 104 0.62 -7.90 -13.32
N SER A 105 1.76 -8.04 -13.97
CA SER A 105 3.02 -8.44 -13.34
C SER A 105 4.22 -7.95 -14.14
N GLY A 106 5.37 -7.87 -13.49
CA GLY A 106 6.63 -7.49 -14.13
C GLY A 106 7.70 -7.13 -13.12
N GLU A 107 8.88 -6.81 -13.65
CA GLU A 107 9.95 -6.21 -12.87
C GLU A 107 9.64 -4.72 -12.59
N ILE A 108 10.01 -4.25 -11.40
CA ILE A 108 10.01 -2.82 -11.07
C ILE A 108 11.37 -2.27 -11.50
N GLU A 109 11.38 -1.49 -12.56
CA GLU A 109 12.60 -1.01 -13.21
C GLU A 109 13.53 -0.29 -12.23
N ASN A 110 14.84 -0.47 -12.37
CA ASN A 110 15.87 0.10 -11.47
C ASN A 110 15.68 -0.22 -9.98
N SER A 111 15.03 -1.33 -9.67
CA SER A 111 14.88 -1.86 -8.32
C SER A 111 15.24 -3.34 -8.26
N ASP A 112 15.28 -3.88 -7.05
CA ASP A 112 15.48 -5.32 -6.81
C ASP A 112 14.16 -6.08 -6.65
N TRP A 113 13.03 -5.46 -7.06
CA TRP A 113 11.69 -5.97 -6.86
C TRP A 113 10.99 -6.31 -8.16
N SER A 114 10.19 -7.35 -8.12
CA SER A 114 9.13 -7.64 -9.09
C SER A 114 7.78 -7.66 -8.41
N TYR A 115 6.72 -7.54 -9.18
CA TYR A 115 5.35 -7.54 -8.67
C TYR A 115 4.45 -8.47 -9.47
N GLU A 116 3.46 -9.02 -8.79
CA GLU A 116 2.25 -9.62 -9.34
C GLU A 116 1.06 -8.97 -8.66
N ARG A 117 0.17 -8.36 -9.43
CA ARG A 117 -1.09 -7.78 -8.98
C ARG A 117 -2.19 -8.81 -9.07
N PHE A 118 -3.08 -8.86 -8.07
CA PHE A 118 -4.19 -9.80 -8.03
C PHE A 118 -5.43 -9.14 -7.44
N GLN A 119 -6.60 -9.57 -7.91
CA GLN A 119 -7.87 -9.04 -7.42
C GLN A 119 -8.14 -9.50 -5.99
N VAL A 120 -8.74 -8.62 -5.17
CA VAL A 120 -9.17 -8.91 -3.80
C VAL A 120 -10.65 -8.58 -3.61
N VAL A 121 -11.21 -8.94 -2.45
CA VAL A 121 -12.62 -8.71 -2.14
C VAL A 121 -12.77 -7.44 -1.31
N HIS A 122 -13.26 -6.39 -1.94
CA HIS A 122 -13.57 -5.11 -1.31
C HIS A 122 -14.78 -4.48 -2.00
N ALA A 123 -14.83 -3.16 -2.19
CA ALA A 123 -15.85 -2.48 -2.97
C ALA A 123 -15.61 -2.66 -4.48
N PRO A 124 -16.42 -3.43 -5.24
CA PRO A 124 -16.12 -3.77 -6.64
C PRO A 124 -15.95 -2.55 -7.54
N GLU A 125 -16.64 -1.45 -7.22
CA GLU A 125 -16.60 -0.19 -7.97
C GLU A 125 -15.22 0.48 -7.92
N THR A 126 -14.38 0.10 -6.96
CA THR A 126 -13.04 0.64 -6.76
C THR A 126 -11.94 -0.19 -7.41
N ASP A 127 -12.31 -1.30 -8.08
CA ASP A 127 -11.39 -2.24 -8.74
C ASP A 127 -10.23 -2.66 -7.81
N PRO A 128 -10.52 -3.33 -6.66
CA PRO A 128 -9.55 -3.54 -5.60
C PRO A 128 -8.56 -4.67 -5.90
N HIS A 129 -7.27 -4.40 -5.62
CA HIS A 129 -6.16 -5.31 -5.86
C HIS A 129 -5.16 -5.32 -4.70
N GLY A 130 -4.52 -6.47 -4.51
CA GLY A 130 -3.31 -6.64 -3.74
C GLY A 130 -2.09 -6.82 -4.64
N TYR A 131 -0.91 -6.87 -4.03
CA TYR A 131 0.37 -7.12 -4.70
C TYR A 131 1.18 -8.19 -3.97
N MET A 132 1.67 -9.18 -4.70
CA MET A 132 2.80 -9.98 -4.28
C MET A 132 4.06 -9.28 -4.78
N LEU A 133 4.87 -8.76 -3.87
CA LEU A 133 6.15 -8.13 -4.16
C LEU A 133 7.25 -9.12 -3.85
N THR A 134 8.09 -9.44 -4.84
CA THR A 134 9.19 -10.39 -4.69
C THR A 134 10.53 -9.68 -4.90
N HIS A 135 11.36 -9.71 -3.87
CA HIS A 135 12.72 -9.19 -3.94
C HIS A 135 13.66 -10.23 -4.56
N LYS A 136 14.74 -9.80 -5.21
CA LYS A 136 15.74 -10.67 -5.84
C LYS A 136 16.40 -11.68 -4.90
N SER A 137 16.40 -11.42 -3.59
CA SER A 137 16.86 -12.37 -2.55
C SER A 137 15.91 -13.56 -2.35
N GLY A 138 14.71 -13.53 -2.97
CA GLY A 138 13.64 -14.51 -2.74
C GLY A 138 12.68 -14.10 -1.63
N PHE A 139 12.89 -12.96 -0.95
CA PHE A 139 11.94 -12.45 0.03
C PHE A 139 10.63 -12.02 -0.64
N LYS A 140 9.50 -12.42 -0.06
CA LYS A 140 8.16 -12.13 -0.58
C LYS A 140 7.32 -11.36 0.43
N LEU A 141 6.87 -10.17 0.01
CA LEU A 141 5.92 -9.32 0.74
C LEU A 141 4.55 -9.39 0.05
N LEU A 142 3.56 -9.93 0.74
CA LEU A 142 2.16 -9.91 0.31
C LEU A 142 1.49 -8.65 0.87
N HIS A 143 1.23 -7.67 0.01
CA HIS A 143 0.44 -6.47 0.32
C HIS A 143 -1.01 -6.72 -0.09
N CYS A 144 -1.91 -6.85 0.89
CA CYS A 144 -3.29 -7.27 0.63
C CYS A 144 -4.19 -6.15 0.10
N GLY A 145 -3.76 -4.88 0.20
CA GLY A 145 -4.67 -3.74 -0.02
C GLY A 145 -5.80 -3.74 1.03
N ASP A 146 -6.89 -3.04 0.74
CA ASP A 146 -8.12 -3.17 1.51
C ASP A 146 -8.89 -4.38 1.01
N SER A 147 -9.20 -5.29 1.91
CA SER A 147 -9.87 -6.55 1.55
C SER A 147 -10.52 -7.23 2.74
N GLY A 148 -11.63 -7.89 2.50
CA GLY A 148 -12.10 -8.99 3.32
C GLY A 148 -11.37 -10.30 2.98
N PRO A 149 -11.67 -11.39 3.72
CA PRO A 149 -11.10 -12.71 3.45
C PRO A 149 -11.42 -13.19 2.04
N CYS A 150 -10.40 -13.59 1.28
CA CYS A 150 -10.55 -14.13 -0.05
C CYS A 150 -9.50 -15.20 -0.36
N LYS A 151 -9.82 -16.04 -1.35
CA LYS A 151 -8.96 -17.15 -1.76
C LYS A 151 -7.63 -16.67 -2.30
N GLU A 152 -7.62 -15.56 -3.01
CA GLU A 152 -6.43 -14.98 -3.65
C GLU A 152 -5.37 -14.57 -2.64
N ILE A 153 -5.79 -14.05 -1.47
CA ILE A 153 -4.88 -13.77 -0.34
C ILE A 153 -4.41 -15.09 0.30
N GLU A 154 -5.32 -16.02 0.57
CA GLU A 154 -4.98 -17.31 1.21
C GLU A 154 -3.96 -18.10 0.39
N ASP A 155 -4.14 -18.19 -0.92
CA ASP A 155 -3.23 -18.93 -1.80
C ASP A 155 -1.81 -18.30 -1.77
N ARG A 156 -1.69 -16.98 -1.87
CA ARG A 156 -0.40 -16.26 -1.89
C ARG A 156 0.25 -16.19 -0.52
N ALA A 157 -0.54 -16.19 0.55
CA ALA A 157 -0.05 -16.21 1.92
C ALA A 157 0.82 -17.44 2.20
N THR A 158 0.62 -18.55 1.48
CA THR A 158 1.42 -19.78 1.62
C THR A 158 2.88 -19.61 1.25
N GLU A 159 3.21 -18.61 0.45
CA GLU A 159 4.57 -18.33 -0.05
C GLU A 159 5.19 -17.05 0.56
N ALA A 160 4.39 -16.21 1.21
CA ALA A 160 4.83 -14.92 1.70
C ALA A 160 5.68 -15.06 2.98
N ASN A 161 6.79 -14.33 3.06
CA ASN A 161 7.55 -14.18 4.30
C ASN A 161 6.85 -13.20 5.25
N VAL A 162 6.27 -12.14 4.68
CA VAL A 162 5.53 -11.11 5.40
C VAL A 162 4.20 -10.86 4.69
N ILE A 163 3.13 -10.77 5.46
CA ILE A 163 1.79 -10.42 4.98
C ILE A 163 1.42 -9.07 5.60
N LEU A 164 1.28 -8.06 4.76
CA LEU A 164 0.78 -6.75 5.15
C LEU A 164 -0.71 -6.68 4.84
N ILE A 165 -1.52 -6.60 5.88
CA ILE A 165 -2.98 -6.74 5.81
C ILE A 165 -3.66 -5.62 6.58
N GLU A 166 -4.84 -5.23 6.12
CA GLU A 166 -5.70 -4.30 6.84
C GLU A 166 -6.47 -4.99 7.97
N MET A 167 -6.92 -4.20 8.94
CA MET A 167 -7.84 -4.63 10.01
C MET A 167 -8.86 -3.51 10.22
N GLY A 168 -9.72 -3.31 9.20
CA GLY A 168 -10.59 -2.14 9.07
C GLY A 168 -11.79 -2.13 10.00
N VAL A 169 -12.19 -3.28 10.55
CA VAL A 169 -13.39 -3.39 11.40
C VAL A 169 -13.13 -4.19 12.67
N PRO A 170 -13.82 -3.85 13.78
CA PRO A 170 -13.76 -4.65 15.02
C PRO A 170 -14.54 -5.96 14.89
N ASP A 171 -14.26 -6.93 15.80
CA ASP A 171 -14.83 -8.27 15.78
C ASP A 171 -16.36 -8.34 15.81
N PHE A 172 -17.03 -7.32 16.29
CA PHE A 172 -18.49 -7.27 16.33
C PHE A 172 -19.15 -6.73 15.04
N VAL A 173 -18.33 -6.30 14.07
CA VAL A 173 -18.78 -5.89 12.74
C VAL A 173 -18.55 -7.05 11.77
N ASP A 174 -19.61 -7.52 11.15
CA ASP A 174 -19.54 -8.49 10.06
C ASP A 174 -19.41 -7.72 8.74
N SER A 175 -18.26 -7.79 8.13
CA SER A 175 -17.98 -7.13 6.85
C SER A 175 -17.35 -8.11 5.88
N PRO A 176 -17.91 -8.27 4.67
CA PRO A 176 -17.25 -9.06 3.63
C PRO A 176 -16.05 -8.33 3.02
N ASN A 177 -15.94 -7.01 3.20
CA ASN A 177 -15.01 -6.13 2.51
C ASN A 177 -13.78 -5.76 3.33
N HIS A 178 -13.75 -6.12 4.60
CA HIS A 178 -12.65 -5.80 5.54
C HIS A 178 -12.37 -6.96 6.47
N HIS A 179 -11.12 -7.09 6.89
CA HIS A 179 -10.74 -8.03 7.94
C HIS A 179 -11.04 -7.49 9.33
N ASN A 180 -11.40 -8.40 10.24
CA ASN A 180 -11.47 -8.13 11.67
C ASN A 180 -10.35 -8.90 12.42
N PRO A 181 -10.10 -8.61 13.73
CA PRO A 181 -9.04 -9.25 14.50
C PRO A 181 -9.08 -10.79 14.50
N ARG A 182 -10.28 -11.40 14.57
CA ARG A 182 -10.41 -12.87 14.54
C ARG A 182 -9.95 -13.45 13.21
N GLN A 183 -10.29 -12.80 12.09
CA GLN A 183 -9.90 -13.25 10.76
C GLN A 183 -8.39 -13.12 10.55
N VAL A 184 -7.78 -12.00 11.00
CA VAL A 184 -6.32 -11.80 10.96
C VAL A 184 -5.60 -12.84 11.81
N ASN A 185 -6.07 -13.11 13.04
CA ASN A 185 -5.51 -14.15 13.91
C ASN A 185 -5.62 -15.54 13.27
N SER A 186 -6.78 -15.85 12.66
CA SER A 186 -6.99 -17.13 11.97
C SER A 186 -6.07 -17.29 10.75
N LEU A 187 -5.78 -16.23 10.01
CA LEU A 187 -4.77 -16.25 8.95
C LEU A 187 -3.37 -16.54 9.54
N ALA A 188 -3.00 -15.88 10.66
CA ALA A 188 -1.74 -16.12 11.36
C ALA A 188 -1.56 -17.57 11.81
N GLU A 189 -2.65 -18.21 12.25
CA GLU A 189 -2.63 -19.63 12.63
C GLU A 189 -2.42 -20.57 11.45
N ARG A 190 -3.05 -20.26 10.30
CA ARG A 190 -2.89 -21.06 9.06
C ARG A 190 -1.53 -20.85 8.38
N GLN A 191 -0.88 -19.69 8.60
CA GLN A 191 0.40 -19.33 7.98
C GLN A 191 1.51 -19.17 9.03
N PRO A 192 1.93 -20.28 9.69
CA PRO A 192 2.88 -20.23 10.82
C PRO A 192 4.29 -19.79 10.42
N HIS A 193 4.63 -19.81 9.14
CA HIS A 193 5.92 -19.39 8.59
C HIS A 193 6.00 -17.88 8.33
N ALA A 194 4.85 -17.20 8.19
CA ALA A 194 4.78 -15.79 7.86
C ALA A 194 4.62 -14.91 9.11
N THR A 195 5.19 -13.70 9.06
CA THR A 195 4.86 -12.62 9.99
C THR A 195 3.74 -11.78 9.41
N ILE A 196 2.72 -11.45 10.21
CA ILE A 196 1.61 -10.61 9.78
C ILE A 196 1.80 -9.21 10.35
N LEU A 197 1.84 -8.23 9.46
CA LEU A 197 1.88 -6.81 9.78
C LEU A 197 0.52 -6.21 9.51
N VAL A 198 -0.07 -5.55 10.49
CA VAL A 198 -1.39 -4.92 10.38
C VAL A 198 -1.24 -3.42 10.16
N THR A 199 -1.80 -2.95 9.08
CA THR A 199 -1.93 -1.53 8.72
C THR A 199 -3.40 -1.17 8.53
N HIS A 200 -3.71 0.08 8.14
CA HIS A 200 -5.08 0.54 7.85
C HIS A 200 -6.11 -0.01 8.84
N ASN A 201 -5.84 0.19 10.14
CA ASN A 201 -6.63 -0.47 11.16
C ASN A 201 -7.51 0.52 11.95
N TYR A 202 -8.67 0.03 12.41
CA TYR A 202 -9.62 0.80 13.20
C TYR A 202 -9.10 1.12 14.61
N SER A 203 -8.16 0.33 15.13
CA SER A 203 -7.79 0.38 16.55
C SER A 203 -6.92 1.60 16.93
N ASN A 204 -6.31 2.29 15.97
CA ASN A 204 -5.64 3.57 16.22
C ASN A 204 -6.63 4.65 16.69
N ALA A 205 -7.91 4.47 16.43
CA ALA A 205 -8.97 5.32 16.96
C ALA A 205 -9.26 5.09 18.46
N VAL A 206 -8.77 4.02 19.05
CA VAL A 206 -9.05 3.58 20.44
C VAL A 206 -8.54 4.56 21.49
N LYS A 207 -7.54 5.37 21.17
CA LYS A 207 -7.05 6.43 22.07
C LYS A 207 -8.06 7.58 22.24
N GLN A 208 -9.15 7.57 21.50
CA GLN A 208 -10.24 8.55 21.63
C GLN A 208 -11.27 8.09 22.68
N LYS A 209 -11.85 9.04 23.42
CA LYS A 209 -12.93 8.76 24.37
C LYS A 209 -14.11 8.08 23.65
N GLY A 210 -14.51 6.89 24.09
CA GLY A 210 -15.55 6.08 23.46
C GLY A 210 -15.05 5.20 22.30
N GLY A 211 -13.74 5.01 22.18
CA GLY A 211 -13.13 4.18 21.14
C GLY A 211 -13.48 2.69 21.20
N PHE A 212 -13.16 1.99 20.16
CA PHE A 212 -13.39 0.55 20.04
C PHE A 212 -12.48 -0.25 20.98
N PRO A 213 -12.88 -1.47 21.38
CA PRO A 213 -12.03 -2.35 22.17
C PRO A 213 -10.68 -2.60 21.50
N THR A 214 -9.61 -2.60 22.30
CA THR A 214 -8.28 -2.99 21.81
C THR A 214 -8.33 -4.44 21.32
N PRO A 215 -7.88 -4.72 20.11
CA PRO A 215 -7.91 -6.07 19.55
C PRO A 215 -6.96 -7.00 20.35
N LYS A 216 -7.36 -8.25 20.51
CA LYS A 216 -6.48 -9.30 21.02
C LYS A 216 -5.84 -9.99 19.84
N LEU A 217 -4.57 -9.70 19.59
CA LEU A 217 -3.82 -10.23 18.46
C LEU A 217 -2.91 -11.39 18.87
N ASN A 218 -2.69 -12.33 17.94
CA ASN A 218 -1.71 -13.40 18.05
C ASN A 218 -0.29 -12.79 18.18
N GLU A 219 0.63 -13.47 18.85
CA GLU A 219 2.01 -13.01 19.06
C GLU A 219 2.80 -12.73 17.76
N ARG A 220 2.39 -13.35 16.64
CA ARG A 220 2.97 -13.15 15.30
C ARG A 220 2.29 -12.07 14.47
N VAL A 221 1.28 -11.42 15.03
CA VAL A 221 0.57 -10.31 14.40
C VAL A 221 1.06 -9.01 15.03
N ILE A 222 1.75 -8.20 14.25
CA ILE A 222 2.33 -6.94 14.68
C ILE A 222 1.48 -5.80 14.12
N GLN A 223 0.84 -5.04 15.02
CA GLN A 223 0.15 -3.82 14.63
C GLN A 223 1.17 -2.70 14.42
N LEU A 224 1.17 -2.12 13.21
CA LEU A 224 2.05 -1.03 12.84
C LEU A 224 1.49 0.33 13.25
N GLU A 225 2.40 1.25 13.53
CA GLU A 225 2.15 2.69 13.72
C GLU A 225 2.82 3.46 12.57
N ASP A 226 2.45 4.73 12.39
CA ASP A 226 3.09 5.59 11.38
C ASP A 226 4.58 5.77 11.68
N GLY A 227 5.42 5.38 10.74
CA GLY A 227 6.88 5.46 10.84
C GLY A 227 7.55 4.16 11.28
N ASP A 228 6.79 3.09 11.56
CA ASP A 228 7.39 1.77 11.76
C ASP A 228 8.04 1.27 10.48
N GLU A 229 9.19 0.62 10.59
CA GLU A 229 9.98 0.13 9.46
C GLU A 229 10.14 -1.39 9.52
N LEU A 230 9.89 -2.06 8.39
CA LEU A 230 10.32 -3.44 8.17
C LEU A 230 11.71 -3.43 7.57
N VAL A 231 12.69 -3.94 8.30
CA VAL A 231 14.06 -4.07 7.83
C VAL A 231 14.32 -5.51 7.42
N ILE A 232 14.73 -5.69 6.16
CA ILE A 232 15.08 -7.00 5.57
C ILE A 232 16.59 -7.06 5.45
N GLU A 233 17.22 -8.09 6.02
CA GLU A 233 18.67 -8.29 5.91
C GLU A 233 19.06 -8.73 4.48
N GLU A 234 20.30 -8.43 4.07
CA GLU A 234 20.79 -8.64 2.69
C GLU A 234 20.57 -10.05 2.13
N ASN A 235 20.54 -11.07 2.98
CA ASN A 235 20.29 -12.45 2.56
C ASN A 235 18.81 -12.82 2.42
N GLY A 236 17.90 -11.89 2.74
CA GLY A 236 16.44 -12.10 2.73
C GLY A 236 15.91 -13.11 3.76
N GLY A 237 16.79 -13.74 4.54
CA GLY A 237 16.43 -14.81 5.48
C GLY A 237 16.00 -14.31 6.85
N HIS A 238 16.37 -13.09 7.19
CA HIS A 238 16.01 -12.45 8.45
C HIS A 238 15.39 -11.09 8.20
N PHE A 239 14.39 -10.75 8.99
CA PHE A 239 13.79 -9.41 9.00
C PHE A 239 13.29 -9.09 10.41
N HIS A 240 13.14 -7.81 10.71
CA HIS A 240 12.58 -7.33 11.98
C HIS A 240 11.83 -6.02 11.78
N VAL A 241 10.89 -5.74 12.69
CA VAL A 241 10.17 -4.46 12.71
C VAL A 241 10.88 -3.52 13.68
N ARG A 242 11.27 -2.35 13.19
CA ARG A 242 11.83 -1.25 13.99
C ARG A 242 10.72 -0.23 14.28
N LYS A 243 10.51 0.07 15.55
CA LYS A 243 9.56 1.04 16.07
C LYS A 243 10.18 2.44 16.18
#